data_91e5585d810871c9051fab409d5d4346
#
_entry.id   91e5585d810871c9051fab409d5d4346
#
_cell.length_a   1.000
_cell.length_b   1.000
_cell.length_c   1.000
_cell.angle_alpha   90.00
_cell.angle_beta   90.00
_cell.angle_gamma   90.00
#
_symmetry.space_group_name_H-M   'P 1'
#
loop_
_entity.id
_entity.type
_entity.pdbx_description
1 polymer ?
#
loop_
_entity_poly.entity_id
_entity_poly.type
_entity_poly.pdbx_seq_one_letter_code
_entity_poly.pdbx_strand_id
1 'polypeptide(L)'
;MNQNDRNDHENAEERLHEATMKLIKTASVIIGIAIIVFCFGYTKLDGMGRAAAYVFGAILCFIATTLITVTMSARRAFKNRRNFFLYDKKKKTDISPAELTFDSVRSKICEFMSIFKNKGKLYIGDLFSNNATVPEHFKPLFCYELLYELATDDGLEAGVFLSFGSECAEVFAKYLRENEDYELANKVYAFIVDFEAGNRRTAEFKQYMNTQTEHIKTKMLGYAVSNIEKFS
;
A
#
# COMPACT_ATOMS: atom_id res chain seq x y z
N MET A 1 -14.13 16.80 -5.73
CA MET A 1 -14.91 15.60 -6.10
C MET A 1 -16.38 15.98 -6.07
N ASN A 2 -17.05 15.91 -7.23
CA ASN A 2 -18.44 16.33 -7.34
C ASN A 2 -19.35 15.31 -6.61
N GLN A 3 -20.46 15.77 -6.07
CA GLN A 3 -21.43 14.91 -5.37
C GLN A 3 -21.95 13.76 -6.26
N ASN A 4 -21.94 13.95 -7.59
CA ASN A 4 -22.25 12.92 -8.58
C ASN A 4 -21.19 11.80 -8.62
N ASP A 5 -19.89 12.11 -8.53
CA ASP A 5 -18.83 11.09 -8.56
C ASP A 5 -18.88 10.18 -7.32
N ARG A 6 -19.35 10.73 -6.18
CA ARG A 6 -19.52 9.99 -4.93
C ARG A 6 -20.68 8.99 -5.02
N ASN A 7 -21.79 9.43 -5.60
CA ASN A 7 -22.96 8.57 -5.82
C ASN A 7 -22.67 7.46 -6.83
N ASP A 8 -21.88 7.74 -7.87
CA ASP A 8 -21.49 6.73 -8.86
C ASP A 8 -20.56 5.67 -8.29
N HIS A 9 -19.66 6.06 -7.36
CA HIS A 9 -18.77 5.13 -6.66
C HIS A 9 -19.53 4.24 -5.65
N GLU A 10 -20.44 4.80 -4.86
CA GLU A 10 -21.30 4.04 -3.93
C GLU A 10 -22.18 3.05 -4.70
N ASN A 11 -22.79 3.48 -5.79
CA ASN A 11 -23.60 2.62 -6.66
C ASN A 11 -22.79 1.51 -7.32
N ALA A 12 -21.53 1.78 -7.69
CA ALA A 12 -20.63 0.77 -8.27
C ALA A 12 -20.21 -0.28 -7.23
N GLU A 13 -19.95 0.15 -5.97
CA GLU A 13 -19.61 -0.76 -4.88
C GLU A 13 -20.77 -1.67 -4.50
N GLU A 14 -21.98 -1.11 -4.40
CA GLU A 14 -23.19 -1.87 -4.10
C GLU A 14 -23.49 -2.90 -5.18
N ARG A 15 -23.41 -2.52 -6.45
CA ARG A 15 -23.55 -3.43 -7.60
C ARG A 15 -22.49 -4.54 -7.60
N LEU A 16 -21.23 -4.21 -7.29
CA LEU A 16 -20.17 -5.20 -7.20
C LEU A 16 -20.39 -6.16 -6.02
N HIS A 17 -20.84 -5.63 -4.88
CA HIS A 17 -21.18 -6.45 -3.71
C HIS A 17 -22.32 -7.41 -4.03
N GLU A 18 -23.39 -6.91 -4.66
CA GLU A 18 -24.54 -7.72 -5.06
C GLU A 18 -24.16 -8.80 -6.08
N ALA A 19 -23.38 -8.45 -7.12
CA ALA A 19 -22.86 -9.39 -8.10
C ALA A 19 -21.97 -10.46 -7.46
N THR A 20 -21.09 -10.05 -6.53
CA THR A 20 -20.25 -10.95 -5.76
C THR A 20 -21.06 -11.95 -4.94
N MET A 21 -22.10 -11.48 -4.25
CA MET A 21 -22.97 -12.34 -3.45
C MET A 21 -23.78 -13.31 -4.32
N LYS A 22 -24.25 -12.89 -5.49
CA LYS A 22 -24.90 -13.76 -6.46
C LYS A 22 -23.97 -14.87 -6.95
N LEU A 23 -22.71 -14.53 -7.30
CA LEU A 23 -21.72 -15.51 -7.75
C LEU A 23 -21.33 -16.52 -6.65
N ILE A 24 -21.15 -16.06 -5.40
CA ILE A 24 -20.86 -16.93 -4.26
C ILE A 24 -22.03 -17.88 -4.01
N LYS A 25 -23.27 -17.40 -4.06
CA LYS A 25 -24.47 -18.26 -3.93
C LYS A 25 -24.52 -19.31 -5.05
N THR A 26 -24.26 -18.90 -6.30
CA THR A 26 -24.19 -19.83 -7.44
C THR A 26 -23.09 -20.89 -7.25
N ALA A 27 -21.90 -20.51 -6.84
CA ALA A 27 -20.81 -21.42 -6.57
C ALA A 27 -21.16 -22.42 -5.44
N SER A 28 -21.83 -21.96 -4.38
CA SER A 28 -22.29 -22.82 -3.28
C SER A 28 -23.32 -23.85 -3.73
N VAL A 29 -24.23 -23.48 -4.62
CA VAL A 29 -25.21 -24.42 -5.24
C VAL A 29 -24.49 -25.46 -6.09
N ILE A 30 -23.52 -25.05 -6.91
CA ILE A 30 -22.73 -25.96 -7.75
C ILE A 30 -21.97 -26.96 -6.88
N ILE A 31 -21.36 -26.52 -5.78
CA ILE A 31 -20.66 -27.41 -4.83
C ILE A 31 -21.67 -28.40 -4.21
N GLY A 32 -22.84 -27.95 -3.81
CA GLY A 32 -23.89 -28.83 -3.31
C GLY A 32 -24.28 -29.93 -4.31
N ILE A 33 -24.47 -29.56 -5.58
CA ILE A 33 -24.76 -30.52 -6.66
C ILE A 33 -23.58 -31.50 -6.85
N ALA A 34 -22.35 -30.99 -6.84
CA ALA A 34 -21.15 -31.85 -6.95
C ALA A 34 -21.10 -32.91 -5.85
N ILE A 35 -21.37 -32.51 -4.60
CA ILE A 35 -21.42 -33.43 -3.44
C ILE A 35 -22.49 -34.51 -3.66
N ILE A 36 -23.71 -34.14 -4.11
CA ILE A 36 -24.78 -35.07 -4.39
C ILE A 36 -24.36 -36.09 -5.49
N VAL A 37 -23.75 -35.59 -6.57
CA VAL A 37 -23.26 -36.42 -7.66
C VAL A 37 -22.19 -37.42 -7.17
N PHE A 38 -21.25 -36.98 -6.32
CA PHE A 38 -20.26 -37.88 -5.73
C PHE A 38 -20.88 -38.94 -4.83
N CYS A 39 -21.81 -38.56 -3.95
CA CYS A 39 -22.48 -39.45 -3.05
C CYS A 39 -23.33 -40.48 -3.83
N PHE A 40 -24.07 -40.04 -4.85
CA PHE A 40 -24.86 -40.92 -5.70
C PHE A 40 -23.97 -41.88 -6.50
N GLY A 41 -22.89 -41.38 -7.11
CA GLY A 41 -21.90 -42.17 -7.82
C GLY A 41 -21.27 -43.25 -6.94
N TYR A 42 -20.99 -42.90 -5.67
CA TYR A 42 -20.43 -43.84 -4.69
C TYR A 42 -21.41 -44.94 -4.29
N THR A 43 -22.68 -44.58 -4.03
CA THR A 43 -23.66 -45.49 -3.40
C THR A 43 -24.52 -46.27 -4.37
N LYS A 44 -24.75 -45.75 -5.58
CA LYS A 44 -25.78 -46.29 -6.51
C LYS A 44 -25.23 -46.76 -7.87
N LEU A 45 -24.01 -46.37 -8.22
CA LEU A 45 -23.43 -46.69 -9.53
C LEU A 45 -22.21 -47.60 -9.41
N ASP A 46 -22.03 -48.46 -10.40
CA ASP A 46 -20.86 -49.36 -10.52
C ASP A 46 -20.12 -49.13 -11.84
N GLY A 47 -18.85 -49.54 -11.88
CA GLY A 47 -18.03 -49.55 -13.09
C GLY A 47 -17.95 -48.17 -13.76
N MET A 48 -18.32 -48.12 -15.04
CA MET A 48 -18.22 -46.92 -15.88
C MET A 48 -19.14 -45.79 -15.42
N GLY A 49 -20.31 -46.12 -14.85
CA GLY A 49 -21.24 -45.10 -14.31
C GLY A 49 -20.64 -44.37 -13.12
N ARG A 50 -19.94 -45.03 -12.23
CA ARG A 50 -19.23 -44.45 -11.09
C ARG A 50 -18.11 -43.51 -11.56
N ALA A 51 -17.30 -43.98 -12.54
CA ALA A 51 -16.25 -43.16 -13.10
C ALA A 51 -16.79 -41.87 -13.75
N ALA A 52 -17.87 -41.98 -14.52
CA ALA A 52 -18.53 -40.80 -15.12
C ALA A 52 -19.05 -39.81 -14.09
N ALA A 53 -19.66 -40.28 -12.98
CA ALA A 53 -20.13 -39.45 -11.91
C ALA A 53 -18.97 -38.68 -11.21
N TYR A 54 -17.83 -39.34 -11.01
CA TYR A 54 -16.66 -38.68 -10.42
C TYR A 54 -16.05 -37.62 -11.34
N VAL A 55 -15.93 -37.89 -12.63
CA VAL A 55 -15.45 -36.92 -13.62
C VAL A 55 -16.38 -35.70 -13.66
N PHE A 56 -17.69 -35.92 -13.70
CA PHE A 56 -18.67 -34.81 -13.72
C PHE A 56 -18.65 -34.03 -12.42
N GLY A 57 -18.56 -34.65 -11.26
CA GLY A 57 -18.42 -34.00 -9.97
C GLY A 57 -17.12 -33.16 -9.89
N ALA A 58 -16.00 -33.70 -10.42
CA ALA A 58 -14.74 -32.95 -10.47
C ALA A 58 -14.82 -31.69 -11.35
N ILE A 59 -15.50 -31.77 -12.51
CA ILE A 59 -15.73 -30.64 -13.39
C ILE A 59 -16.55 -29.56 -12.66
N LEU A 60 -17.62 -29.97 -11.96
CA LEU A 60 -18.43 -29.01 -11.18
C LEU A 60 -17.61 -28.31 -10.08
N CYS A 61 -16.77 -29.06 -9.37
CA CYS A 61 -15.86 -28.47 -8.36
C CYS A 61 -14.87 -27.49 -8.98
N PHE A 62 -14.33 -27.81 -10.15
CA PHE A 62 -13.42 -26.92 -10.88
C PHE A 62 -14.12 -25.62 -11.29
N ILE A 63 -15.33 -25.69 -11.83
CA ILE A 63 -16.14 -24.52 -12.19
C ILE A 63 -16.41 -23.65 -10.94
N ALA A 64 -16.83 -24.26 -9.83
CA ALA A 64 -17.10 -23.53 -8.59
C ALA A 64 -15.85 -22.81 -8.05
N THR A 65 -14.70 -23.49 -8.05
CA THR A 65 -13.40 -22.93 -7.60
C THR A 65 -12.97 -21.77 -8.48
N THR A 66 -13.13 -21.91 -9.80
CA THR A 66 -12.83 -20.83 -10.76
C THR A 66 -13.72 -19.62 -10.53
N LEU A 67 -15.03 -19.80 -10.33
CA LEU A 67 -15.96 -18.72 -10.03
C LEU A 67 -15.56 -17.98 -8.75
N ILE A 68 -15.23 -18.69 -7.68
CA ILE A 68 -14.78 -18.09 -6.41
C ILE A 68 -13.50 -17.30 -6.61
N THR A 69 -12.52 -17.88 -7.32
CA THR A 69 -11.22 -17.24 -7.57
C THR A 69 -11.37 -15.95 -8.38
N VAL A 70 -12.15 -15.97 -9.46
CA VAL A 70 -12.43 -14.79 -10.30
C VAL A 70 -13.14 -13.71 -9.48
N THR A 71 -14.13 -14.09 -8.68
CA THR A 71 -14.89 -13.17 -7.83
C THR A 71 -13.99 -12.51 -6.78
N MET A 72 -13.13 -13.29 -6.13
CA MET A 72 -12.17 -12.76 -5.16
C MET A 72 -11.12 -11.84 -5.82
N SER A 73 -10.67 -12.18 -7.03
CA SER A 73 -9.73 -11.35 -7.80
C SER A 73 -10.37 -10.03 -8.23
N ALA A 74 -11.61 -10.06 -8.73
CA ALA A 74 -12.35 -8.84 -9.08
C ALA A 74 -12.57 -7.93 -7.86
N ARG A 75 -12.94 -8.51 -6.71
CA ARG A 75 -13.10 -7.76 -5.45
C ARG A 75 -11.80 -7.17 -4.96
N ARG A 76 -10.66 -7.88 -5.10
CA ARG A 76 -9.33 -7.35 -4.77
C ARG A 76 -8.95 -6.20 -5.72
N ALA A 77 -9.17 -6.36 -7.02
CA ALA A 77 -8.90 -5.32 -8.01
C ALA A 77 -9.73 -4.06 -7.76
N PHE A 78 -11.00 -4.19 -7.39
CA PHE A 78 -11.86 -3.06 -7.06
C PHE A 78 -11.42 -2.38 -5.75
N LYS A 79 -11.06 -3.17 -4.73
CA LYS A 79 -10.55 -2.66 -3.45
C LYS A 79 -9.21 -1.92 -3.61
N ASN A 80 -8.38 -2.35 -4.58
CA ASN A 80 -7.11 -1.70 -4.90
C ASN A 80 -7.27 -0.40 -5.71
N ARG A 81 -8.47 -0.09 -6.21
CA ARG A 81 -8.78 1.19 -6.87
C ARG A 81 -9.17 2.30 -5.89
N ARG A 82 -9.35 1.97 -4.61
CA ARG A 82 -9.63 3.00 -3.61
C ARG A 82 -8.39 3.80 -3.32
N ASN A 83 -8.56 5.11 -3.24
CA ASN A 83 -7.48 5.99 -2.90
C ASN A 83 -6.88 5.62 -1.55
N PHE A 84 -5.56 5.45 -1.52
CA PHE A 84 -4.83 4.97 -0.35
C PHE A 84 -5.03 5.87 0.87
N PHE A 85 -5.04 7.19 0.68
CA PHE A 85 -5.19 8.16 1.77
C PHE A 85 -6.63 8.44 2.15
N LEU A 86 -7.56 8.40 1.21
CA LEU A 86 -8.94 8.80 1.46
C LEU A 86 -9.79 7.68 2.08
N TYR A 87 -9.38 6.42 1.98
CA TYR A 87 -10.16 5.33 2.56
C TYR A 87 -9.90 5.12 4.05
N ASP A 88 -10.91 5.38 4.89
CA ASP A 88 -10.88 5.04 6.32
C ASP A 88 -11.29 3.58 6.54
N LYS A 89 -10.31 2.73 6.89
CA LYS A 89 -10.54 1.29 7.14
C LYS A 89 -11.46 1.03 8.32
N LYS A 90 -11.48 1.90 9.33
CA LYS A 90 -12.30 1.73 10.55
C LYS A 90 -13.75 2.06 10.27
N LYS A 91 -13.99 3.17 9.59
CA LYS A 91 -15.33 3.64 9.23
C LYS A 91 -15.85 2.98 7.95
N LYS A 92 -14.97 2.35 7.16
CA LYS A 92 -15.27 1.78 5.82
C LYS A 92 -15.85 2.80 4.83
N THR A 93 -15.49 4.07 5.00
CA THR A 93 -15.94 5.20 4.18
C THR A 93 -14.76 5.95 3.61
N ASP A 94 -15.00 6.64 2.50
CA ASP A 94 -14.03 7.58 1.98
C ASP A 94 -14.18 8.92 2.69
N ILE A 95 -13.05 9.53 3.04
CA ILE A 95 -12.97 10.87 3.64
C ILE A 95 -12.65 11.91 2.57
N SER A 96 -13.02 13.15 2.80
CA SER A 96 -12.65 14.25 1.90
C SER A 96 -11.15 14.55 1.97
N PRO A 97 -10.50 14.93 0.85
CA PRO A 97 -9.11 15.43 0.91
C PRO A 97 -8.90 16.58 1.91
N ALA A 98 -9.93 17.40 2.14
CA ALA A 98 -9.90 18.48 3.12
C ALA A 98 -9.88 18.01 4.60
N GLU A 99 -10.25 16.75 4.85
CA GLU A 99 -10.24 16.13 6.17
C GLU A 99 -8.92 15.41 6.48
N LEU A 100 -7.99 15.35 5.51
CA LEU A 100 -6.68 14.75 5.72
C LEU A 100 -5.88 15.57 6.74
N THR A 101 -5.36 14.86 7.73
CA THR A 101 -4.44 15.42 8.72
C THR A 101 -3.06 14.79 8.55
N PHE A 102 -2.02 15.47 9.04
CA PHE A 102 -0.67 14.91 9.07
C PHE A 102 -0.65 13.52 9.73
N ASP A 103 -1.30 13.36 10.88
CA ASP A 103 -1.31 12.08 11.60
C ASP A 103 -1.98 10.96 10.81
N SER A 104 -3.04 11.27 10.06
CA SER A 104 -3.71 10.29 9.20
C SER A 104 -2.83 9.86 8.03
N VAL A 105 -2.14 10.80 7.40
CA VAL A 105 -1.19 10.54 6.31
C VAL A 105 -0.01 9.72 6.83
N ARG A 106 0.61 10.18 7.92
CA ARG A 106 1.74 9.51 8.56
C ARG A 106 1.42 8.07 8.98
N SER A 107 0.30 7.86 9.65
CA SER A 107 -0.13 6.53 10.08
C SER A 107 -0.23 5.55 8.92
N LYS A 108 -0.74 5.99 7.77
CA LYS A 108 -0.84 5.14 6.57
C LYS A 108 0.51 4.90 5.91
N ILE A 109 1.39 5.88 5.89
CA ILE A 109 2.76 5.71 5.38
C ILE A 109 3.52 4.72 6.26
N CYS A 110 3.46 4.85 7.59
CA CYS A 110 4.09 3.90 8.51
C CYS A 110 3.53 2.48 8.34
N GLU A 111 2.20 2.33 8.18
CA GLU A 111 1.59 1.02 7.87
C GLU A 111 2.13 0.44 6.56
N PHE A 112 2.23 1.26 5.51
CA PHE A 112 2.76 0.83 4.23
C PHE A 112 4.24 0.44 4.32
N MET A 113 5.08 1.24 4.99
CA MET A 113 6.49 0.93 5.22
C MET A 113 6.67 -0.36 6.03
N SER A 114 5.81 -0.64 7.01
CA SER A 114 5.87 -1.85 7.83
C SER A 114 5.71 -3.14 7.02
N ILE A 115 4.95 -3.11 5.93
CA ILE A 115 4.77 -4.26 5.02
C ILE A 115 6.11 -4.67 4.41
N PHE A 116 6.96 -3.71 4.11
CA PHE A 116 8.29 -3.96 3.57
C PHE A 116 9.28 -4.39 4.66
N LYS A 117 9.23 -3.77 5.85
CA LYS A 117 10.07 -4.15 7.01
C LYS A 117 9.85 -5.61 7.41
N ASN A 118 8.61 -6.08 7.45
CA ASN A 118 8.25 -7.45 7.86
C ASN A 118 8.70 -8.54 6.85
N LYS A 119 9.03 -8.17 5.62
CA LYS A 119 9.57 -9.11 4.63
C LYS A 119 11.09 -9.31 4.73
N GLY A 120 11.73 -8.76 5.75
CA GLY A 120 13.16 -8.96 6.06
C GLY A 120 14.14 -8.39 5.01
N LYS A 121 13.69 -7.50 4.11
CA LYS A 121 14.44 -7.07 2.93
C LYS A 121 14.48 -5.56 2.72
N LEU A 122 14.15 -4.75 3.71
CA LEU A 122 14.25 -3.32 3.51
C LEU A 122 15.50 -2.76 4.18
N TYR A 123 16.58 -2.78 3.44
CA TYR A 123 17.57 -1.71 3.54
C TYR A 123 16.89 -0.44 3.00
N ILE A 124 17.04 0.67 3.68
CA ILE A 124 16.46 1.95 3.24
C ILE A 124 16.96 2.31 1.83
N GLY A 125 18.18 1.91 1.44
CA GLY A 125 18.67 1.99 0.07
C GLY A 125 17.77 1.33 -0.98
N ASP A 126 17.06 0.25 -0.63
CA ASP A 126 16.11 -0.40 -1.54
C ASP A 126 14.86 0.44 -1.78
N LEU A 127 14.47 1.34 -0.87
CA LEU A 127 13.35 2.28 -1.07
C LEU A 127 13.66 3.27 -2.20
N PHE A 128 14.92 3.59 -2.36
CA PHE A 128 15.38 4.62 -3.28
C PHE A 128 16.08 4.05 -4.52
N SER A 129 16.35 2.74 -4.58
CA SER A 129 16.92 2.11 -5.75
C SER A 129 15.94 2.08 -6.93
N ASN A 130 16.46 2.08 -8.15
CA ASN A 130 15.66 1.95 -9.36
C ASN A 130 14.90 0.62 -9.45
N ASN A 131 15.34 -0.38 -8.70
CA ASN A 131 14.71 -1.71 -8.63
C ASN A 131 13.73 -1.85 -7.46
N ALA A 132 13.42 -0.75 -6.75
CA ALA A 132 12.53 -0.78 -5.61
C ALA A 132 11.09 -1.12 -6.05
N THR A 133 10.45 -1.97 -5.27
CA THR A 133 9.02 -2.30 -5.43
C THR A 133 8.09 -1.18 -4.97
N VAL A 134 8.66 -0.08 -4.47
CA VAL A 134 7.92 1.10 -4.00
C VAL A 134 7.60 2.00 -5.19
N PRO A 135 6.33 2.33 -5.44
CA PRO A 135 5.96 3.24 -6.50
C PRO A 135 6.60 4.63 -6.31
N GLU A 136 7.02 5.26 -7.41
CA GLU A 136 7.72 6.55 -7.39
C GLU A 136 6.99 7.65 -6.61
N HIS A 137 5.67 7.72 -6.74
CA HIS A 137 4.86 8.73 -6.05
C HIS A 137 4.78 8.55 -4.51
N PHE A 138 5.20 7.40 -3.96
CA PHE A 138 5.35 7.21 -2.51
C PHE A 138 6.71 7.63 -1.97
N LYS A 139 7.75 7.66 -2.80
CA LYS A 139 9.12 7.91 -2.35
C LYS A 139 9.31 9.26 -1.66
N PRO A 140 8.73 10.40 -2.14
CA PRO A 140 8.81 11.66 -1.41
C PRO A 140 8.20 11.60 -0.01
N LEU A 141 7.08 10.88 0.16
CA LEU A 141 6.46 10.72 1.48
C LEU A 141 7.35 9.91 2.44
N PHE A 142 8.05 8.91 1.91
CA PHE A 142 9.03 8.16 2.71
C PHE A 142 10.24 9.00 3.09
N CYS A 143 10.70 9.88 2.19
CA CYS A 143 11.75 10.84 2.53
C CYS A 143 11.32 11.72 3.70
N TYR A 144 10.13 12.31 3.63
CA TYR A 144 9.62 13.17 4.70
C TYR A 144 9.38 12.39 6.01
N GLU A 145 8.86 11.16 5.96
CA GLU A 145 8.68 10.35 7.17
C GLU A 145 10.01 10.05 7.86
N LEU A 146 11.02 9.64 7.10
CA LEU A 146 12.35 9.38 7.66
C LEU A 146 12.99 10.64 8.25
N LEU A 147 12.83 11.79 7.60
CA LEU A 147 13.29 13.07 8.13
C LEU A 147 12.51 13.49 9.38
N TYR A 148 11.21 13.21 9.42
CA TYR A 148 10.38 13.46 10.59
C TYR A 148 10.77 12.56 11.77
N GLU A 149 10.99 11.26 11.54
CA GLU A 149 11.50 10.34 12.57
C GLU A 149 12.84 10.84 13.11
N LEU A 150 13.76 11.27 12.24
CA LEU A 150 15.04 11.85 12.64
C LEU A 150 14.88 13.12 13.48
N ALA A 151 13.91 13.95 13.13
CA ALA A 151 13.66 15.21 13.84
C ALA A 151 13.04 15.00 15.23
N THR A 152 12.28 13.92 15.41
CA THR A 152 11.46 13.72 16.63
C THR A 152 11.95 12.59 17.53
N ASP A 153 12.70 11.62 17.01
CA ASP A 153 13.16 10.47 17.79
C ASP A 153 14.60 10.68 18.29
N ASP A 154 14.75 10.67 19.61
CA ASP A 154 16.07 10.78 20.26
C ASP A 154 16.94 9.53 20.09
N GLY A 155 16.35 8.39 19.74
CA GLY A 155 17.01 7.10 19.55
C GLY A 155 17.45 6.82 18.11
N LEU A 156 16.97 7.59 17.12
CA LEU A 156 17.48 7.48 15.74
C LEU A 156 18.84 8.15 15.64
N GLU A 157 19.84 7.43 16.10
CA GLU A 157 21.22 7.79 15.82
C GLU A 157 21.42 7.93 14.31
N ALA A 158 22.36 8.78 13.93
CA ALA A 158 22.82 8.96 12.55
C ALA A 158 23.05 7.64 11.76
N GLY A 159 23.01 6.50 12.42
CA GLY A 159 23.09 5.15 11.85
C GLY A 159 22.05 4.85 10.77
N VAL A 160 20.86 5.48 10.80
CA VAL A 160 19.89 5.34 9.72
C VAL A 160 20.42 5.99 8.44
N PHE A 161 21.00 7.20 8.53
CA PHE A 161 21.62 7.88 7.40
C PHE A 161 22.98 7.28 7.00
N LEU A 162 23.68 6.63 7.94
CA LEU A 162 24.92 5.93 7.68
C LEU A 162 24.81 4.74 6.73
N SER A 163 23.63 4.11 6.74
CA SER A 163 23.37 3.01 5.82
C SER A 163 23.00 3.48 4.41
N PHE A 164 22.84 4.81 4.20
CA PHE A 164 22.36 5.33 2.92
C PHE A 164 23.46 5.54 1.88
N GLY A 165 24.64 5.95 2.28
CA GLY A 165 25.70 6.33 1.34
C GLY A 165 25.34 7.56 0.46
N SER A 166 26.33 8.06 -0.27
CA SER A 166 26.19 9.24 -1.13
C SER A 166 25.14 9.08 -2.24
N GLU A 167 24.96 7.87 -2.77
CA GLU A 167 23.94 7.60 -3.80
C GLU A 167 22.53 7.89 -3.29
N CYS A 168 22.26 7.59 -2.01
CA CYS A 168 20.98 7.90 -1.40
C CYS A 168 20.83 9.39 -1.10
N ALA A 169 21.91 10.11 -0.80
CA ALA A 169 21.88 11.55 -0.61
C ALA A 169 21.33 12.27 -1.84
N GLU A 170 21.76 11.86 -3.03
CA GLU A 170 21.28 12.44 -4.29
C GLU A 170 19.80 12.17 -4.50
N VAL A 171 19.34 10.95 -4.18
CA VAL A 171 17.94 10.58 -4.33
C VAL A 171 17.05 11.35 -3.35
N PHE A 172 17.46 11.49 -2.08
CA PHE A 172 16.77 12.33 -1.12
C PHE A 172 16.70 13.79 -1.58
N ALA A 173 17.85 14.35 -1.96
CA ALA A 173 17.91 15.72 -2.45
C ALA A 173 17.05 15.92 -3.69
N LYS A 174 16.99 14.95 -4.61
CA LYS A 174 16.12 14.97 -5.78
C LYS A 174 14.65 15.11 -5.38
N TYR A 175 14.12 14.20 -4.54
CA TYR A 175 12.71 14.24 -4.15
C TYR A 175 12.34 15.48 -3.35
N LEU A 176 13.22 15.99 -2.50
CA LEU A 176 12.98 17.23 -1.78
C LEU A 176 12.97 18.44 -2.73
N ARG A 177 13.88 18.50 -3.71
CA ARG A 177 13.91 19.57 -4.73
C ARG A 177 12.68 19.54 -5.65
N GLU A 178 12.22 18.34 -6.04
CA GLU A 178 10.99 18.17 -6.82
C GLU A 178 9.75 18.67 -6.08
N ASN A 179 9.81 18.77 -4.75
CA ASN A 179 8.79 19.34 -3.89
C ASN A 179 9.11 20.80 -3.46
N GLU A 180 10.00 21.46 -4.17
CA GLU A 180 10.37 22.87 -3.91
C GLU A 180 10.95 23.08 -2.51
N ASP A 181 11.61 22.07 -1.94
CA ASP A 181 12.23 22.10 -0.61
C ASP A 181 13.76 22.16 -0.72
N TYR A 182 14.25 23.19 -1.37
CA TYR A 182 15.67 23.33 -1.75
C TYR A 182 16.60 23.45 -0.56
N GLU A 183 16.16 24.16 0.49
CA GLU A 183 17.00 24.37 1.69
C GLU A 183 17.23 23.05 2.42
N LEU A 184 16.15 22.31 2.72
CA LEU A 184 16.22 21.02 3.37
C LEU A 184 17.01 20.02 2.50
N ALA A 185 16.80 20.02 1.17
CA ALA A 185 17.53 19.18 0.24
C ALA A 185 19.04 19.40 0.33
N ASN A 186 19.47 20.66 0.32
CA ASN A 186 20.90 20.99 0.39
C ASN A 186 21.52 20.64 1.75
N LYS A 187 20.79 20.84 2.85
CA LYS A 187 21.24 20.49 4.21
C LYS A 187 21.37 18.98 4.39
N VAL A 188 20.38 18.22 3.93
CA VAL A 188 20.41 16.74 3.99
C VAL A 188 21.55 16.19 3.13
N TYR A 189 21.71 16.71 1.91
CA TYR A 189 22.78 16.31 1.01
C TYR A 189 24.17 16.58 1.61
N ALA A 190 24.40 17.81 2.07
CA ALA A 190 25.66 18.22 2.67
C ALA A 190 26.00 17.35 3.91
N PHE A 191 24.99 17.05 4.74
CA PHE A 191 25.20 16.21 5.92
C PHE A 191 25.65 14.80 5.55
N ILE A 192 25.01 14.16 4.56
CA ILE A 192 25.37 12.79 4.16
C ILE A 192 26.76 12.74 3.55
N VAL A 193 27.11 13.71 2.69
CA VAL A 193 28.44 13.81 2.07
C VAL A 193 29.51 14.08 3.11
N ASP A 194 29.29 15.02 4.03
CA ASP A 194 30.22 15.32 5.12
C ASP A 194 30.43 14.10 6.04
N PHE A 195 29.38 13.37 6.30
CA PHE A 195 29.43 12.19 7.14
C PHE A 195 30.28 11.08 6.51
N GLU A 196 30.13 10.81 5.22
CA GLU A 196 30.99 9.86 4.49
C GLU A 196 32.45 10.30 4.44
N ALA A 197 32.69 11.61 4.36
CA ALA A 197 34.03 12.18 4.44
C ALA A 197 34.64 12.12 5.85
N GLY A 198 33.93 11.57 6.84
CA GLY A 198 34.40 11.42 8.22
C GLY A 198 34.04 12.62 9.14
N ASN A 199 33.38 13.63 8.65
CA ASN A 199 32.96 14.79 9.43
C ASN A 199 31.63 14.50 10.16
N ARG A 200 31.72 13.98 11.37
CA ARG A 200 30.55 13.52 12.15
C ARG A 200 29.85 14.67 12.90
N ARG A 201 29.29 15.65 12.18
CA ARG A 201 28.51 16.75 12.78
C ARG A 201 27.04 16.35 13.03
N THR A 202 26.83 15.22 13.64
CA THR A 202 25.49 14.65 13.84
C THR A 202 24.62 15.46 14.78
N ALA A 203 25.21 16.04 15.82
CA ALA A 203 24.47 16.85 16.80
C ALA A 203 23.94 18.17 16.19
N GLU A 204 24.75 18.85 15.39
CA GLU A 204 24.36 20.08 14.69
C GLU A 204 23.24 19.78 13.67
N PHE A 205 23.36 18.70 12.94
CA PHE A 205 22.34 18.30 11.98
C PHE A 205 21.03 17.92 12.68
N LYS A 206 21.08 17.19 13.79
CA LYS A 206 19.90 16.87 14.58
C LYS A 206 19.24 18.12 15.12
N GLN A 207 20.00 19.08 15.66
CA GLN A 207 19.46 20.34 16.13
C GLN A 207 18.74 21.09 15.00
N TYR A 208 19.33 21.13 13.80
CA TYR A 208 18.69 21.69 12.63
C TYR A 208 17.37 20.95 12.30
N MET A 209 17.41 19.60 12.24
CA MET A 209 16.22 18.81 11.93
C MET A 209 15.08 19.03 12.94
N ASN A 210 15.39 19.17 14.23
CA ASN A 210 14.37 19.48 15.25
C ASN A 210 13.64 20.81 14.95
N THR A 211 14.33 21.81 14.38
CA THR A 211 13.69 23.07 13.96
C THR A 211 12.82 22.91 12.73
N GLN A 212 13.02 21.85 11.95
CA GLN A 212 12.27 21.59 10.69
C GLN A 212 11.01 20.75 10.90
N THR A 213 10.70 20.32 12.12
CA THR A 213 9.60 19.39 12.40
C THR A 213 8.26 19.84 11.80
N GLU A 214 7.85 21.08 12.04
CA GLU A 214 6.57 21.62 11.53
C GLU A 214 6.62 21.84 10.00
N HIS A 215 7.76 22.22 9.47
CA HIS A 215 7.98 22.35 8.04
C HIS A 215 7.81 20.99 7.34
N ILE A 216 8.42 19.93 7.86
CA ILE A 216 8.32 18.57 7.34
C ILE A 216 6.87 18.07 7.36
N LYS A 217 6.13 18.28 8.46
CA LYS A 217 4.71 17.95 8.55
C LYS A 217 3.89 18.62 7.45
N THR A 218 4.12 19.93 7.26
CA THR A 218 3.42 20.74 6.26
C THR A 218 3.70 20.24 4.85
N LYS A 219 4.97 19.97 4.53
CA LYS A 219 5.39 19.48 3.21
C LYS A 219 4.85 18.08 2.94
N MET A 220 4.89 17.19 3.91
CA MET A 220 4.36 15.82 3.78
C MET A 220 2.85 15.81 3.51
N LEU A 221 2.08 16.60 4.29
CA LEU A 221 0.64 16.72 4.09
C LEU A 221 0.33 17.40 2.75
N GLY A 222 1.01 18.50 2.44
CA GLY A 222 0.85 19.22 1.17
C GLY A 222 1.11 18.33 -0.03
N TYR A 223 2.17 17.53 0.00
CA TYR A 223 2.47 16.56 -1.05
C TYR A 223 1.37 15.50 -1.21
N ALA A 224 0.90 14.91 -0.11
CA ALA A 224 -0.17 13.92 -0.13
C ALA A 224 -1.47 14.49 -0.73
N VAL A 225 -1.85 15.71 -0.36
CA VAL A 225 -3.06 16.39 -0.86
C VAL A 225 -2.90 16.77 -2.33
N SER A 226 -1.78 17.38 -2.72
CA SER A 226 -1.54 17.83 -4.10
C SER A 226 -1.42 16.68 -5.11
N ASN A 227 -1.04 15.50 -4.66
CA ASN A 227 -0.88 14.32 -5.50
C ASN A 227 -1.92 13.24 -5.19
N ILE A 228 -3.04 13.60 -4.57
CA ILE A 228 -4.02 12.65 -4.04
C ILE A 228 -4.51 11.63 -5.08
N GLU A 229 -4.66 12.04 -6.33
CA GLU A 229 -5.12 11.20 -7.43
C GLU A 229 -4.12 10.08 -7.79
N LYS A 230 -2.83 10.30 -7.55
CA LYS A 230 -1.78 9.29 -7.83
C LYS A 230 -1.82 8.11 -6.86
N PHE A 231 -2.55 8.23 -5.75
CA PHE A 231 -2.67 7.19 -4.72
C PHE A 231 -3.95 6.34 -4.86
N SER A 232 -4.57 6.35 -6.04
CA SER A 232 -5.80 5.59 -6.37
C SER A 232 -5.51 4.21 -6.92
#